data_3d3f37a97a54aa70bc2b2c0091408777
#
_entry.id   3d3f37a97a54aa70bc2b2c0091408777
#
_cell.length_a   1.000
_cell.length_b   1.000
_cell.length_c   1.000
_cell.angle_alpha   90.00
_cell.angle_beta   90.00
_cell.angle_gamma   90.00
#
_symmetry.space_group_name_H-M   'P 1'
#
loop_
_entity.id
_entity.type
_entity.pdbx_description
1 polymer ?
#
loop_
_entity_poly.entity_id
_entity_poly.type
_entity_poly.pdbx_seq_one_letter_code
_entity_poly.pdbx_strand_id
1 'polypeptide(L)'
;VYFATGARIGMIKLLGLSVFVTVLSGGVVYALDSLLSADASLICTGGFVITYMILKSWCERSNESRGLYRVTIMENKKRVYVTALYDSGNLLKKQPGNIPVHIAGARVFDIAGDDKEYINVPYKSLGNENGCLKACCFDTMVVENKGKKKILHNVLIGKASENILTNSAYDMILNEAVFSDSKEIKTSSFWKKQNG
;
A
#
# COMPACT_ATOMS: atom_id res chain seq x y z
N VAL A 1 -17.04 -9.00 -17.29
CA VAL A 1 -18.41 -8.95 -16.74
C VAL A 1 -18.39 -8.76 -15.21
N TYR A 2 -17.44 -9.33 -14.48
CA TYR A 2 -17.35 -9.20 -12.98
C TYR A 2 -17.04 -7.79 -12.48
N PHE A 3 -16.28 -6.98 -13.24
CA PHE A 3 -15.93 -5.61 -12.83
C PHE A 3 -17.11 -4.64 -12.82
N ALA A 4 -18.09 -4.83 -13.73
CA ALA A 4 -19.24 -3.93 -13.82
C ALA A 4 -20.26 -4.14 -12.69
N THR A 5 -20.37 -5.35 -12.14
CA THR A 5 -21.29 -5.66 -11.04
C THR A 5 -20.80 -5.11 -9.70
N GLY A 6 -19.50 -5.16 -9.42
CA GLY A 6 -18.91 -4.60 -8.20
C GLY A 6 -19.08 -3.09 -8.09
N ALA A 7 -18.90 -2.36 -9.19
CA ALA A 7 -19.10 -0.91 -9.24
C ALA A 7 -20.57 -0.50 -9.02
N ARG A 8 -21.54 -1.25 -9.57
CA ARG A 8 -22.97 -1.00 -9.37
C ARG A 8 -23.42 -1.23 -7.93
N ILE A 9 -22.92 -2.30 -7.28
CA ILE A 9 -23.22 -2.59 -5.86
C ILE A 9 -22.63 -1.50 -4.96
N GLY A 10 -21.44 -0.98 -5.28
CA GLY A 10 -20.84 0.16 -4.57
C GLY A 10 -21.69 1.41 -4.68
N MET A 11 -22.20 1.72 -5.88
CA MET A 11 -23.03 2.89 -6.15
C MET A 11 -24.41 2.82 -5.44
N ILE A 12 -25.05 1.67 -5.42
CA ILE A 12 -26.32 1.46 -4.70
C ILE A 12 -26.14 1.61 -3.19
N LYS A 13 -25.04 1.08 -2.63
CA LYS A 13 -24.72 1.26 -1.21
C LYS A 13 -24.46 2.73 -0.86
N LEU A 14 -23.76 3.46 -1.75
CA LEU A 14 -23.48 4.88 -1.57
C LEU A 14 -24.78 5.72 -1.61
N LEU A 15 -25.68 5.42 -2.55
CA LEU A 15 -27.00 6.04 -2.65
C LEU A 15 -27.85 5.74 -1.41
N GLY A 16 -27.90 4.50 -0.96
CA GLY A 16 -28.61 4.11 0.25
C GLY A 16 -28.06 4.82 1.50
N LEU A 17 -26.73 4.92 1.61
CA LEU A 17 -26.08 5.64 2.71
C LEU A 17 -26.40 7.14 2.66
N SER A 18 -26.40 7.76 1.48
CA SER A 18 -26.70 9.20 1.35
C SER A 18 -28.14 9.50 1.75
N VAL A 19 -29.09 8.70 1.32
CA VAL A 19 -30.53 8.83 1.72
C VAL A 19 -30.67 8.64 3.23
N PHE A 20 -30.05 7.63 3.80
CA PHE A 20 -30.06 7.36 5.23
C PHE A 20 -29.52 8.55 6.04
N VAL A 21 -28.35 9.09 5.64
CA VAL A 21 -27.78 10.27 6.29
C VAL A 21 -28.68 11.49 6.17
N THR A 22 -29.31 11.70 5.02
CA THR A 22 -30.24 12.84 4.81
C THR A 22 -31.46 12.74 5.73
N VAL A 23 -32.07 11.58 5.83
CA VAL A 23 -33.26 11.36 6.70
C VAL A 23 -32.88 11.51 8.17
N LEU A 24 -31.72 10.97 8.57
CA LEU A 24 -31.25 11.04 9.95
C LEU A 24 -30.92 12.48 10.36
N SER A 25 -30.22 13.22 9.47
CA SER A 25 -29.93 14.64 9.72
C SER A 25 -31.17 15.52 9.79
N GLY A 26 -32.14 15.30 8.93
CA GLY A 26 -33.44 16.00 8.98
C GLY A 26 -34.22 15.73 10.29
N GLY A 27 -34.22 14.47 10.74
CA GLY A 27 -34.81 14.09 12.02
C GLY A 27 -34.12 14.73 13.22
N VAL A 28 -32.80 14.79 13.22
CA VAL A 28 -32.02 15.47 14.27
C VAL A 28 -32.28 16.97 14.29
N VAL A 29 -32.33 17.63 13.13
CA VAL A 29 -32.64 19.06 13.02
C VAL A 29 -34.01 19.33 13.58
N TYR A 30 -35.04 18.55 13.22
CA TYR A 30 -36.41 18.71 13.71
C TYR A 30 -36.49 18.51 15.23
N ALA A 31 -35.82 17.51 15.77
CA ALA A 31 -35.79 17.26 17.21
C ALA A 31 -35.09 18.39 17.99
N LEU A 32 -33.99 18.93 17.47
CA LEU A 32 -33.28 20.04 18.09
C LEU A 32 -34.02 21.35 18.00
N ASP A 33 -34.73 21.65 16.91
CA ASP A 33 -35.61 22.80 16.76
C ASP A 33 -36.72 22.78 17.79
N SER A 34 -37.34 21.59 17.97
CA SER A 34 -38.39 21.39 18.96
C SER A 34 -37.92 21.52 20.42
N LEU A 35 -36.67 21.11 20.73
CA LEU A 35 -36.18 21.09 22.11
C LEU A 35 -35.46 22.38 22.54
N LEU A 36 -34.82 23.08 21.63
CA LEU A 36 -33.89 24.17 21.96
C LEU A 36 -34.37 25.55 21.51
N SER A 37 -35.49 25.63 20.77
CA SER A 37 -35.94 26.87 20.12
C SER A 37 -34.79 27.59 19.38
N ALA A 38 -33.85 26.82 18.89
CA ALA A 38 -32.64 27.31 18.22
C ALA A 38 -32.96 27.58 16.75
N ASP A 39 -32.31 28.57 16.17
CA ASP A 39 -32.50 28.91 14.77
C ASP A 39 -32.10 27.71 13.87
N ALA A 40 -33.07 27.14 13.16
CA ALA A 40 -32.91 25.95 12.33
C ALA A 40 -31.77 26.11 11.31
N SER A 41 -31.52 27.34 10.87
CA SER A 41 -30.43 27.65 9.94
C SER A 41 -29.04 27.40 10.56
N LEU A 42 -28.83 27.73 11.82
CA LEU A 42 -27.60 27.48 12.56
C LEU A 42 -27.33 25.99 12.76
N ILE A 43 -28.39 25.23 13.09
CA ILE A 43 -28.29 23.75 13.27
C ILE A 43 -27.91 23.08 11.94
N CYS A 44 -28.57 23.46 10.84
CA CYS A 44 -28.25 22.94 9.51
C CYS A 44 -26.82 23.26 9.08
N THR A 45 -26.37 24.50 9.30
CA THR A 45 -25.01 24.92 8.94
C THR A 45 -23.97 24.18 9.76
N GLY A 46 -24.14 24.03 11.06
CA GLY A 46 -23.26 23.27 11.95
C GLY A 46 -23.19 21.80 11.55
N GLY A 47 -24.33 21.17 11.27
CA GLY A 47 -24.41 19.78 10.80
C GLY A 47 -23.67 19.57 9.47
N PHE A 48 -23.80 20.51 8.53
CA PHE A 48 -23.10 20.45 7.26
C PHE A 48 -21.58 20.54 7.44
N VAL A 49 -21.08 21.44 8.28
CA VAL A 49 -19.64 21.59 8.57
C VAL A 49 -19.07 20.32 9.21
N ILE A 50 -19.77 19.74 10.18
CA ILE A 50 -19.35 18.50 10.85
C ILE A 50 -19.31 17.34 9.84
N THR A 51 -20.35 17.18 9.04
CA THR A 51 -20.41 16.13 8.01
C THR A 51 -19.28 16.30 6.99
N TYR A 52 -19.01 17.52 6.54
CA TYR A 52 -17.90 17.82 5.64
C TYR A 52 -16.55 17.44 6.27
N MET A 53 -16.31 17.78 7.54
CA MET A 53 -15.06 17.40 8.23
C MET A 53 -14.89 15.88 8.36
N ILE A 54 -15.96 15.16 8.67
CA ILE A 54 -15.94 13.69 8.75
C ILE A 54 -15.63 13.08 7.38
N LEU A 55 -16.32 13.52 6.33
CA LEU A 55 -16.10 13.03 4.96
C LEU A 55 -14.69 13.35 4.47
N LYS A 56 -14.20 14.55 4.72
CA LYS A 56 -12.82 14.94 4.39
C LYS A 56 -11.79 14.05 5.10
N SER A 57 -11.96 13.84 6.40
CA SER A 57 -11.07 12.96 7.18
C SER A 57 -11.12 11.51 6.70
N TRP A 58 -12.28 11.04 6.28
CA TRP A 58 -12.46 9.68 5.75
C TRP A 58 -11.86 9.52 4.36
N CYS A 59 -12.01 10.52 3.50
CA CYS A 59 -11.43 10.57 2.17
C CYS A 59 -9.90 10.64 2.23
N GLU A 60 -9.34 11.40 3.17
CA GLU A 60 -7.91 11.47 3.42
C GLU A 60 -7.35 10.11 3.88
N ARG A 61 -8.04 9.42 4.79
CA ARG A 61 -7.66 8.06 5.23
C ARG A 61 -7.79 7.02 4.11
N SER A 62 -8.82 7.11 3.27
CA SER A 62 -9.00 6.20 2.13
C SER A 62 -7.93 6.39 1.05
N ASN A 63 -7.44 7.60 0.85
CA ASN A 63 -6.29 7.87 -0.03
C ASN A 63 -4.96 7.40 0.58
N GLU A 64 -4.88 7.23 1.90
CA GLU A 64 -3.69 6.63 2.55
C GLU A 64 -3.48 5.17 2.15
N SER A 65 -4.55 4.43 1.87
CA SER A 65 -4.48 3.01 1.49
C SER A 65 -4.01 2.77 0.04
N ARG A 66 -3.94 3.82 -0.79
CA ARG A 66 -3.35 3.80 -2.14
C ARG A 66 -2.06 4.63 -2.21
N GLY A 67 -1.43 4.85 -1.06
CA GLY A 67 -0.34 5.79 -0.93
C GLY A 67 0.92 5.37 -1.68
N LEU A 68 1.49 6.32 -2.39
CA LEU A 68 2.87 6.23 -2.84
C LEU A 68 3.78 6.51 -1.64
N TYR A 69 4.81 5.69 -1.51
CA TYR A 69 5.80 5.76 -0.45
C TYR A 69 7.14 6.20 -1.04
N ARG A 70 7.87 7.00 -0.30
CA ARG A 70 9.27 7.25 -0.62
C ARG A 70 10.11 6.13 -0.04
N VAL A 71 10.90 5.47 -0.89
CA VAL A 71 11.74 4.36 -0.47
C VAL A 71 13.20 4.68 -0.76
N THR A 72 14.05 4.45 0.23
CA THR A 72 15.51 4.52 0.08
C THR A 72 16.06 3.11 0.24
N ILE A 73 16.71 2.60 -0.78
CA ILE A 73 17.40 1.31 -0.75
C ILE A 73 18.90 1.57 -0.63
N MET A 74 19.55 0.83 0.24
CA MET A 74 20.98 0.95 0.52
C MET A 74 21.66 -0.39 0.32
N GLU A 75 22.83 -0.33 -0.35
CA GLU A 75 23.70 -1.46 -0.62
C GLU A 75 25.15 -0.99 -0.69
N ASN A 76 26.04 -1.58 0.11
CA ASN A 76 27.48 -1.28 0.08
C ASN A 76 27.79 0.24 0.08
N LYS A 77 27.15 1.02 0.97
CA LYS A 77 27.23 2.49 1.06
C LYS A 77 26.61 3.28 -0.11
N LYS A 78 26.17 2.62 -1.19
CA LYS A 78 25.40 3.24 -2.26
C LYS A 78 23.93 3.39 -1.85
N ARG A 79 23.24 4.38 -2.41
CA ARG A 79 21.82 4.63 -2.12
C ARG A 79 21.08 4.92 -3.40
N VAL A 80 19.86 4.43 -3.49
CA VAL A 80 18.90 4.82 -4.54
C VAL A 80 17.58 5.23 -3.90
N TYR A 81 16.99 6.30 -4.44
CA TYR A 81 15.70 6.82 -4.00
C TYR A 81 14.67 6.51 -5.08
N VAL A 82 13.59 5.87 -4.68
CA VAL A 82 12.51 5.46 -5.57
C VAL A 82 11.15 5.77 -4.97
N THR A 83 10.16 5.94 -5.83
CA THR A 83 8.76 5.98 -5.42
C THR A 83 8.19 4.58 -5.48
N ALA A 84 7.54 4.15 -4.42
CA ALA A 84 6.97 2.81 -4.33
C ALA A 84 5.46 2.85 -4.12
N LEU A 85 4.73 1.99 -4.81
CA LEU A 85 3.33 1.72 -4.57
C LEU A 85 3.20 0.61 -3.52
N TYR A 86 2.41 0.83 -2.47
CA TYR A 86 1.98 -0.25 -1.59
C TYR A 86 0.85 -1.03 -2.26
N ASP A 87 1.11 -2.30 -2.53
CA ASP A 87 0.12 -3.21 -3.13
C ASP A 87 -0.20 -4.35 -2.17
N SER A 88 -1.39 -4.30 -1.58
CA SER A 88 -1.91 -5.37 -0.71
C SER A 88 -2.14 -6.70 -1.45
N GLY A 89 -2.13 -6.69 -2.78
CA GLY A 89 -2.18 -7.89 -3.63
C GLY A 89 -0.81 -8.52 -3.87
N ASN A 90 0.29 -7.83 -3.57
CA ASN A 90 1.61 -8.42 -3.66
C ASN A 90 1.91 -9.32 -2.44
N LEU A 91 1.47 -10.56 -2.53
CA LEU A 91 1.67 -11.62 -1.54
C LEU A 91 2.93 -12.46 -1.80
N LEU A 92 3.78 -12.06 -2.74
CA LEU A 92 4.92 -12.83 -3.19
C LEU A 92 5.90 -13.10 -2.05
N LYS A 93 6.23 -14.38 -1.84
CA LYS A 93 7.16 -14.84 -0.80
C LYS A 93 8.11 -15.89 -1.38
N LYS A 94 9.38 -15.82 -1.02
CA LYS A 94 10.35 -16.86 -1.31
C LYS A 94 10.20 -18.00 -0.31
N GLN A 95 10.17 -19.22 -0.82
CA GLN A 95 10.24 -20.47 -0.04
C GLN A 95 11.66 -21.06 -0.06
N PRO A 96 12.13 -21.79 0.97
CA PRO A 96 11.53 -21.86 2.31
C PRO A 96 11.75 -20.55 3.10
N GLY A 97 10.98 -20.32 4.15
CA GLY A 97 11.15 -19.19 5.06
C GLY A 97 10.11 -18.06 4.90
N ASN A 98 9.21 -18.14 3.93
CA ASN A 98 8.15 -17.13 3.71
C ASN A 98 8.67 -15.69 3.64
N ILE A 99 9.86 -15.48 3.05
CA ILE A 99 10.51 -14.18 2.95
C ILE A 99 9.74 -13.31 1.97
N PRO A 100 9.22 -12.13 2.39
CA PRO A 100 8.51 -11.23 1.50
C PRO A 100 9.40 -10.73 0.36
N VAL A 101 8.84 -10.68 -0.85
CA VAL A 101 9.55 -10.19 -2.03
C VAL A 101 8.89 -8.91 -2.51
N HIS A 102 9.65 -7.82 -2.55
CA HIS A 102 9.27 -6.58 -3.20
C HIS A 102 9.61 -6.67 -4.69
N ILE A 103 8.98 -5.86 -5.52
CA ILE A 103 9.26 -5.85 -6.97
C ILE A 103 9.74 -4.46 -7.34
N ALA A 104 10.87 -4.34 -8.04
CA ALA A 104 11.40 -3.05 -8.45
C ALA A 104 11.91 -3.06 -9.90
N GLY A 105 11.90 -1.88 -10.51
CA GLY A 105 12.45 -1.65 -11.82
C GLY A 105 13.99 -1.73 -11.87
N ALA A 106 14.56 -1.74 -13.07
CA ALA A 106 16.01 -1.92 -13.31
C ALA A 106 16.89 -0.95 -12.52
N ARG A 107 16.47 0.31 -12.38
CA ARG A 107 17.22 1.38 -11.68
C ARG A 107 17.62 1.01 -10.25
N VAL A 108 16.83 0.20 -9.55
CA VAL A 108 17.19 -0.26 -8.18
C VAL A 108 18.39 -1.18 -8.21
N PHE A 109 18.54 -1.93 -9.28
CA PHE A 109 19.62 -2.92 -9.42
C PHE A 109 20.95 -2.32 -9.84
N ASP A 110 20.99 -1.07 -10.27
CA ASP A 110 22.25 -0.36 -10.63
C ASP A 110 23.18 -0.19 -9.41
N ILE A 111 22.63 -0.23 -8.19
CA ILE A 111 23.45 -0.19 -6.96
C ILE A 111 23.88 -1.58 -6.46
N ALA A 112 23.34 -2.66 -7.04
CA ALA A 112 23.54 -4.03 -6.55
C ALA A 112 24.96 -4.58 -6.75
N GLY A 113 25.78 -3.96 -7.60
CA GLY A 113 27.12 -4.47 -7.92
C GLY A 113 27.09 -5.77 -8.73
N ASP A 114 28.23 -6.08 -9.38
CA ASP A 114 28.35 -7.24 -10.27
C ASP A 114 28.43 -8.57 -9.50
N ASP A 115 28.86 -8.53 -8.24
CA ASP A 115 29.04 -9.72 -7.38
C ASP A 115 27.75 -10.17 -6.69
N LYS A 116 26.60 -9.55 -7.00
CA LYS A 116 25.33 -9.86 -6.33
C LYS A 116 24.77 -11.19 -6.81
N GLU A 117 24.54 -12.10 -5.89
CA GLU A 117 23.90 -13.38 -6.18
C GLU A 117 22.40 -13.18 -6.42
N TYR A 118 21.93 -13.65 -7.58
CA TYR A 118 20.51 -13.64 -7.93
C TYR A 118 19.89 -15.00 -7.66
N ILE A 119 18.73 -14.98 -7.05
CA ILE A 119 17.92 -16.18 -6.82
C ILE A 119 16.66 -16.11 -7.67
N ASN A 120 16.17 -17.26 -8.07
CA ASN A 120 14.94 -17.41 -8.79
C ASN A 120 13.77 -17.57 -7.81
N VAL A 121 12.77 -16.71 -7.89
CA VAL A 121 11.53 -16.77 -7.10
C VAL A 121 10.39 -17.15 -8.03
N PRO A 122 9.83 -18.38 -7.92
CA PRO A 122 8.67 -18.76 -8.71
C PRO A 122 7.45 -17.97 -8.26
N TYR A 123 6.63 -17.54 -9.21
CA TYR A 123 5.37 -16.85 -8.94
C TYR A 123 4.29 -17.29 -9.92
N LYS A 124 3.04 -17.10 -9.50
CA LYS A 124 1.87 -17.30 -10.35
C LYS A 124 1.12 -15.99 -10.47
N SER A 125 0.72 -15.63 -11.68
CA SER A 125 -0.13 -14.48 -11.94
C SER A 125 -1.20 -14.81 -12.96
N LEU A 126 -2.20 -13.96 -13.10
CA LEU A 126 -3.21 -14.07 -14.15
C LEU A 126 -2.51 -14.09 -15.53
N GLY A 127 -2.65 -15.20 -16.24
CA GLY A 127 -2.04 -15.40 -17.56
C GLY A 127 -0.60 -15.96 -17.57
N ASN A 128 0.01 -16.20 -16.39
CA ASN A 128 1.33 -16.84 -16.30
C ASN A 128 1.39 -17.75 -15.06
N GLU A 129 1.20 -19.06 -15.27
CA GLU A 129 1.22 -20.05 -14.18
C GLU A 129 2.64 -20.44 -13.73
N ASN A 130 3.65 -20.22 -14.56
CA ASN A 130 5.03 -20.65 -14.32
C ASN A 130 6.00 -19.47 -14.41
N GLY A 131 5.63 -18.30 -13.87
CA GLY A 131 6.49 -17.14 -13.83
C GLY A 131 7.69 -17.36 -12.90
N CYS A 132 8.84 -16.80 -13.28
CA CYS A 132 10.05 -16.81 -12.47
C CYS A 132 10.63 -15.40 -12.41
N LEU A 133 10.83 -14.89 -11.20
CA LEU A 133 11.36 -13.55 -10.93
C LEU A 133 12.80 -13.68 -10.41
N LYS A 134 13.75 -13.01 -11.06
CA LYS A 134 15.12 -12.89 -10.54
C LYS A 134 15.11 -11.88 -9.39
N ALA A 135 15.54 -12.28 -8.21
CA ALA A 135 15.60 -11.44 -7.02
C ALA A 135 16.98 -11.49 -6.37
N CYS A 136 17.37 -10.40 -5.72
CA CYS A 136 18.57 -10.37 -4.88
C CYS A 136 18.27 -9.67 -3.54
N CYS A 137 19.16 -9.89 -2.57
CA CYS A 137 19.02 -9.32 -1.24
C CYS A 137 19.74 -7.97 -1.16
N PHE A 138 19.10 -6.96 -0.57
CA PHE A 138 19.69 -5.66 -0.28
C PHE A 138 19.85 -5.46 1.23
N ASP A 139 20.90 -4.73 1.64
CA ASP A 139 21.24 -4.54 3.06
C ASP A 139 20.11 -3.88 3.84
N THR A 140 19.60 -2.76 3.33
CA THR A 140 18.62 -1.95 4.06
C THR A 140 17.65 -1.28 3.11
N MET A 141 16.38 -1.27 3.49
CA MET A 141 15.32 -0.50 2.85
C MET A 141 14.62 0.37 3.88
N VAL A 142 14.54 1.66 3.63
CA VAL A 142 13.80 2.63 4.44
C VAL A 142 12.55 3.04 3.68
N VAL A 143 11.39 2.76 4.25
CA VAL A 143 10.08 3.16 3.71
C VAL A 143 9.58 4.35 4.51
N GLU A 144 9.30 5.46 3.83
CA GLU A 144 8.87 6.71 4.46
C GLU A 144 7.57 7.23 3.87
N ASN A 145 6.63 7.61 4.75
CA ASN A 145 5.42 8.33 4.39
C ASN A 145 4.98 9.23 5.53
N LYS A 146 4.70 10.52 5.22
CA LYS A 146 4.18 11.53 6.18
C LYS A 146 4.94 11.57 7.50
N GLY A 147 6.27 11.48 7.46
CA GLY A 147 7.14 11.52 8.64
C GLY A 147 7.28 10.22 9.43
N LYS A 148 6.51 9.20 9.10
CA LYS A 148 6.70 7.85 9.65
C LYS A 148 7.72 7.12 8.79
N LYS A 149 8.71 6.50 9.48
CA LYS A 149 9.78 5.72 8.83
C LYS A 149 9.74 4.28 9.33
N LYS A 150 9.83 3.33 8.40
CA LYS A 150 10.05 1.93 8.72
C LYS A 150 11.35 1.48 8.07
N ILE A 151 12.24 0.88 8.86
CA ILE A 151 13.53 0.38 8.40
C ILE A 151 13.44 -1.15 8.34
N LEU A 152 13.83 -1.71 7.23
CA LEU A 152 13.87 -3.15 6.99
C LEU A 152 15.29 -3.53 6.59
N HIS A 153 15.78 -4.66 7.12
CA HIS A 153 17.12 -5.18 6.83
C HIS A 153 17.03 -6.49 6.07
N ASN A 154 18.05 -6.76 5.23
CA ASN A 154 18.15 -7.97 4.41
C ASN A 154 16.89 -8.19 3.54
N VAL A 155 16.56 -7.18 2.75
CA VAL A 155 15.32 -7.11 1.98
C VAL A 155 15.47 -7.79 0.64
N LEU A 156 14.57 -8.73 0.33
CA LEU A 156 14.56 -9.40 -0.95
C LEU A 156 13.76 -8.59 -1.97
N ILE A 157 14.42 -8.20 -3.06
CA ILE A 157 13.82 -7.40 -4.13
C ILE A 157 13.97 -8.16 -5.46
N GLY A 158 12.85 -8.38 -6.13
CA GLY A 158 12.77 -8.99 -7.44
C GLY A 158 12.80 -7.94 -8.55
N LYS A 159 13.51 -8.25 -9.62
CA LYS A 159 13.63 -7.39 -10.79
C LYS A 159 12.41 -7.55 -11.69
N ALA A 160 11.61 -6.49 -11.83
CA ALA A 160 10.50 -6.46 -12.78
C ALA A 160 11.01 -6.61 -14.21
N SER A 161 10.19 -7.23 -15.08
CA SER A 161 10.43 -7.14 -16.51
C SER A 161 10.26 -5.70 -16.98
N GLU A 162 11.03 -5.29 -17.98
CA GLU A 162 11.14 -3.89 -18.45
C GLU A 162 9.78 -3.22 -18.75
N ASN A 163 8.77 -4.00 -19.11
CA ASN A 163 7.47 -3.49 -19.53
C ASN A 163 6.47 -3.18 -18.38
N ILE A 164 6.75 -3.62 -17.13
CA ILE A 164 5.76 -3.54 -16.04
C ILE A 164 5.76 -2.18 -15.35
N LEU A 165 6.91 -1.52 -15.23
CA LEU A 165 7.07 -0.27 -14.48
C LEU A 165 7.48 0.93 -15.34
N THR A 166 7.69 0.75 -16.64
CA THR A 166 8.29 1.76 -17.54
C THR A 166 7.46 3.05 -17.71
N ASN A 167 6.14 2.99 -17.52
CA ASN A 167 5.23 4.13 -17.65
C ASN A 167 4.41 4.40 -16.38
N SER A 168 4.84 3.87 -15.24
CA SER A 168 4.13 4.05 -13.97
C SER A 168 4.64 5.26 -13.18
N ALA A 169 3.80 5.82 -12.34
CA ALA A 169 4.17 6.88 -11.41
C ALA A 169 5.07 6.40 -10.26
N TYR A 170 5.48 5.12 -10.27
CA TYR A 170 6.28 4.47 -9.25
C TYR A 170 7.29 3.50 -9.87
N ASP A 171 8.42 3.34 -9.22
CA ASP A 171 9.54 2.49 -9.65
C ASP A 171 9.56 1.14 -8.91
N MET A 172 8.71 0.97 -7.91
CA MET A 172 8.71 -0.19 -7.03
C MET A 172 7.31 -0.53 -6.53
N ILE A 173 7.06 -1.81 -6.29
CA ILE A 173 5.85 -2.35 -5.65
C ILE A 173 6.26 -3.00 -4.33
N LEU A 174 5.69 -2.49 -3.23
CA LEU A 174 5.92 -3.04 -1.89
C LEU A 174 5.05 -4.28 -1.66
N ASN A 175 5.60 -5.25 -0.96
CA ASN A 175 4.86 -6.42 -0.48
C ASN A 175 3.93 -6.02 0.68
N GLU A 176 2.77 -6.69 0.83
CA GLU A 176 1.82 -6.42 1.92
C GLU A 176 2.46 -6.52 3.31
N ALA A 177 3.43 -7.42 3.48
CA ALA A 177 4.11 -7.65 4.74
C ALA A 177 4.91 -6.46 5.27
N VAL A 178 5.15 -5.42 4.46
CA VAL A 178 5.84 -4.19 4.92
C VAL A 178 5.14 -3.58 6.13
N PHE A 179 3.81 -3.58 6.17
CA PHE A 179 3.04 -2.94 7.23
C PHE A 179 2.31 -3.92 8.15
N SER A 180 2.37 -5.22 7.86
CA SER A 180 1.91 -6.22 8.83
C SER A 180 2.87 -6.22 10.04
N ASP A 181 2.33 -6.19 11.24
CA ASP A 181 3.08 -6.35 12.51
C ASP A 181 3.61 -7.78 12.70
N SER A 182 3.97 -8.45 11.64
CA SER A 182 4.61 -9.76 11.72
C SER A 182 5.99 -9.58 12.37
N LYS A 183 6.12 -10.22 13.55
CA LYS A 183 7.36 -10.51 14.30
C LYS A 183 8.57 -10.40 13.37
N GLU A 184 9.60 -9.63 13.79
CA GLU A 184 10.90 -9.55 13.10
C GLU A 184 11.21 -10.87 12.42
N ILE A 185 11.05 -10.91 11.11
CA ILE A 185 11.46 -12.07 10.34
C ILE A 185 12.98 -12.06 10.47
N LYS A 186 13.53 -12.96 11.28
CA LYS A 186 14.97 -13.15 11.45
C LYS A 186 15.55 -13.67 10.13
N THR A 187 15.63 -12.81 9.14
CA THR A 187 16.30 -13.08 7.87
C THR A 187 17.80 -13.29 8.04
N SER A 188 18.37 -12.82 9.17
CA SER A 188 19.80 -12.93 9.45
C SER A 188 20.34 -14.37 9.55
N SER A 189 19.52 -15.35 9.92
CA SER A 189 19.97 -16.75 10.07
C SER A 189 19.95 -17.54 8.77
N PHE A 190 19.17 -17.12 7.79
CA PHE A 190 19.02 -17.82 6.52
C PHE A 190 20.27 -17.63 5.63
N TRP A 191 20.76 -16.39 5.56
CA TRP A 191 21.90 -16.05 4.70
C TRP A 191 23.24 -16.58 5.24
N LYS A 192 23.39 -16.76 6.56
CA LYS A 192 24.57 -17.38 7.17
C LYS A 192 24.71 -18.88 6.88
N LYS A 193 23.63 -19.57 6.51
CA LYS A 193 23.64 -21.01 6.27
C LYS A 193 23.93 -21.41 4.82
N GLN A 194 23.90 -20.46 3.87
CA GLN A 194 24.26 -20.74 2.46
C GLN A 194 25.73 -20.43 2.13
N ASN A 195 26.42 -19.66 2.98
CA ASN A 195 27.82 -19.25 2.78
C ASN A 195 28.76 -19.83 3.85
N GLY A 196 28.42 -20.99 4.43
CA GLY A 196 29.23 -21.76 5.36
C GLY A 196 29.45 -23.18 4.88
#